data_f9db91ca64410117cc773caeca012546
#
_entry.id   f9db91ca64410117cc773caeca012546
#
_cell.length_a   1.000
_cell.length_b   1.000
_cell.length_c   1.000
_cell.angle_alpha   90.00
_cell.angle_beta   90.00
_cell.angle_gamma   90.00
#
_symmetry.space_group_name_H-M   'P 1'
#
loop_
_entity.id
_entity.type
_entity.pdbx_description
1 polymer ?
#
loop_
_entity_poly.entity_id
_entity_poly.type
_entity_poly.pdbx_seq_one_letter_code
_entity_poly.pdbx_strand_id
1 'polypeptide(L)'
;MEKIILLPEVIYKLNELINILYEKEYFGFIESSFKYVNDIYDFIHSLPTLHYKETANKKFGEYYCSYKANRNTTWYITFDKKGDRFIVQYITNNHTEEYPYFISKIQQ
;
A
#
# COMPACT_ATOMS: atom_id res chain seq x y z
N MET A 1 -22.95 -1.87 -1.96
CA MET A 1 -21.95 -1.31 -1.05
C MET A 1 -20.58 -1.90 -1.36
N GLU A 2 -19.60 -1.04 -1.54
CA GLU A 2 -18.26 -1.48 -1.91
C GLU A 2 -17.50 -1.98 -0.70
N LYS A 3 -16.71 -3.04 -0.90
CA LYS A 3 -15.94 -3.67 0.17
C LYS A 3 -14.46 -3.66 -0.15
N ILE A 4 -13.66 -3.38 0.87
CA ILE A 4 -12.21 -3.42 0.77
C ILE A 4 -11.72 -4.65 1.52
N ILE A 5 -10.99 -5.51 0.81
CA ILE A 5 -10.45 -6.73 1.38
C ILE A 5 -8.94 -6.67 1.22
N LEU A 6 -8.21 -6.84 2.32
CA LEU A 6 -6.76 -6.90 2.29
C LEU A 6 -6.32 -8.35 2.45
N LEU A 7 -5.44 -8.82 1.57
CA LEU A 7 -4.89 -10.16 1.73
C LEU A 7 -4.07 -10.22 3.01
N PRO A 8 -4.00 -11.41 3.65
CA PRO A 8 -3.27 -11.55 4.91
C PRO A 8 -1.83 -11.04 4.87
N GLU A 9 -1.14 -11.22 3.75
CA GLU A 9 0.23 -10.74 3.59
C GLU A 9 0.33 -9.23 3.66
N VAL A 10 -0.68 -8.51 3.15
CA VAL A 10 -0.72 -7.06 3.21
C VAL A 10 -0.95 -6.61 4.64
N ILE A 11 -1.87 -7.25 5.35
CA ILE A 11 -2.13 -6.93 6.75
C ILE A 11 -0.87 -7.18 7.59
N TYR A 12 -0.19 -8.29 7.35
CA TYR A 12 1.04 -8.61 8.06
C TYR A 12 2.11 -7.55 7.85
N LYS A 13 2.32 -7.12 6.60
CA LYS A 13 3.29 -6.08 6.27
C LYS A 13 2.99 -4.77 6.98
N LEU A 14 1.73 -4.36 6.99
CA LEU A 14 1.33 -3.11 7.64
C LEU A 14 1.52 -3.18 9.16
N ASN A 15 1.19 -4.31 9.77
CA ASN A 15 1.35 -4.48 11.21
C ASN A 15 2.82 -4.54 11.61
N GLU A 16 3.66 -5.22 10.83
CA GLU A 16 5.09 -5.25 11.07
C GLU A 16 5.73 -3.89 10.91
N LEU A 17 5.19 -3.06 10.02
CA LEU A 17 5.72 -1.73 9.78
C LEU A 17 5.74 -0.88 11.05
N ILE A 18 4.74 -1.03 11.92
CA ILE A 18 4.68 -0.29 13.19
C ILE A 18 5.94 -0.58 14.00
N ASN A 19 6.30 -1.87 14.15
CA ASN A 19 7.46 -2.28 14.93
C ASN A 19 8.76 -1.84 14.25
N ILE A 20 8.84 -2.00 12.93
CA ILE A 20 10.04 -1.62 12.19
C ILE A 20 10.31 -0.12 12.32
N LEU A 21 9.30 0.70 12.17
CA LEU A 21 9.45 2.15 12.27
C LEU A 21 9.89 2.57 13.68
N TYR A 22 9.32 1.92 14.69
CA TYR A 22 9.67 2.23 16.07
C TYR A 22 11.08 1.76 16.42
N GLU A 23 11.41 0.51 16.08
CA GLU A 23 12.72 -0.07 16.39
C GLU A 23 13.87 0.62 15.67
N LYS A 24 13.62 1.12 14.47
CA LYS A 24 14.66 1.83 13.70
C LYS A 24 14.69 3.32 14.02
N GLU A 25 13.94 3.72 15.02
CA GLU A 25 13.91 5.10 15.52
C GLU A 25 13.53 6.14 14.45
N TYR A 26 12.76 5.71 13.45
CA TYR A 26 12.19 6.65 12.49
C TYR A 26 11.22 7.60 13.17
N PHE A 27 10.58 7.13 14.24
CA PHE A 27 9.71 7.95 15.07
C PHE A 27 10.11 7.78 16.53
N GLY A 28 10.10 8.86 17.29
CA GLY A 28 10.46 8.82 18.71
C GLY A 28 9.44 8.13 19.60
N PHE A 29 8.19 7.98 19.12
CA PHE A 29 7.11 7.40 19.89
C PHE A 29 6.35 6.39 19.07
N ILE A 30 5.89 5.32 19.73
CA ILE A 30 5.14 4.27 19.05
C ILE A 30 3.81 4.80 18.50
N GLU A 31 3.23 5.82 19.16
CA GLU A 31 2.00 6.46 18.68
C GLU A 31 2.17 7.06 17.28
N SER A 32 3.33 7.64 17.01
CA SER A 32 3.62 8.18 15.67
C SER A 32 3.69 7.08 14.62
N SER A 33 4.20 5.91 15.00
CA SER A 33 4.24 4.75 14.12
C SER A 33 2.83 4.25 13.82
N PHE A 34 1.97 4.19 14.85
CA PHE A 34 0.56 3.81 14.67
C PHE A 34 -0.16 4.78 13.75
N LYS A 35 0.06 6.10 13.97
CA LYS A 35 -0.58 7.10 13.12
C LYS A 35 -0.17 6.97 11.67
N TYR A 36 1.11 6.74 11.44
CA TYR A 36 1.64 6.58 10.09
C TYR A 36 0.95 5.42 9.37
N VAL A 37 0.84 4.28 10.04
CA VAL A 37 0.21 3.09 9.45
C VAL A 37 -1.30 3.29 9.31
N ASN A 38 -1.95 3.94 10.27
CA ASN A 38 -3.37 4.23 10.18
C ASN A 38 -3.69 5.13 9.00
N ASP A 39 -2.82 6.09 8.68
CA ASP A 39 -3.00 6.94 7.51
C ASP A 39 -2.97 6.12 6.21
N ILE A 40 -2.12 5.09 6.17
CA ILE A 40 -2.08 4.17 5.02
C ILE A 40 -3.39 3.36 4.94
N TYR A 41 -3.89 2.85 6.07
CA TYR A 41 -5.17 2.14 6.10
C TYR A 41 -6.32 3.03 5.65
N ASP A 42 -6.34 4.28 6.10
CA ASP A 42 -7.38 5.23 5.69
C ASP A 42 -7.36 5.45 4.19
N PHE A 43 -6.15 5.57 3.63
CA PHE A 43 -6.01 5.70 2.18
C PHE A 43 -6.57 4.47 1.46
N ILE A 44 -6.23 3.28 1.93
CA ILE A 44 -6.71 2.02 1.34
C ILE A 44 -8.24 1.97 1.38
N HIS A 45 -8.84 2.37 2.50
CA HIS A 45 -10.29 2.34 2.64
C HIS A 45 -11.00 3.36 1.76
N SER A 46 -10.27 4.32 1.21
CA SER A 46 -10.83 5.29 0.27
C SER A 46 -10.69 4.86 -1.20
N LEU A 47 -10.17 3.67 -1.48
CA LEU A 47 -9.94 3.17 -2.84
C LEU A 47 -11.13 3.38 -3.78
N PRO A 48 -12.39 3.12 -3.37
CA PRO A 48 -13.50 3.29 -4.30
C PRO A 48 -13.68 4.72 -4.82
N THR A 49 -13.14 5.71 -4.11
CA THR A 49 -13.26 7.12 -4.50
C THR A 49 -12.02 7.69 -5.15
N LEU A 50 -10.95 6.88 -5.27
CA LEU A 50 -9.68 7.34 -5.80
C LEU A 50 -9.57 7.10 -7.30
N HIS A 51 -8.70 7.87 -7.93
CA HIS A 51 -8.28 7.56 -9.30
C HIS A 51 -7.21 6.48 -9.22
N TYR A 52 -7.40 5.44 -10.03
CA TYR A 52 -6.42 4.36 -10.11
C TYR A 52 -6.19 4.02 -11.57
N LYS A 53 -5.09 3.35 -11.85
CA LYS A 53 -4.67 3.00 -13.21
C LYS A 53 -4.56 1.50 -13.35
N GLU A 54 -4.72 1.02 -14.58
CA GLU A 54 -4.45 -0.38 -14.88
C GLU A 54 -2.94 -0.60 -14.82
N THR A 55 -2.56 -1.76 -14.28
CA THR A 55 -1.16 -2.17 -14.32
C THR A 55 -0.81 -2.66 -15.72
N ALA A 56 0.41 -2.39 -16.15
CA ALA A 56 0.88 -2.88 -17.44
C ALA A 56 1.03 -4.40 -17.43
N ASN A 57 1.49 -4.95 -16.30
CA ASN A 57 1.61 -6.39 -16.09
C ASN A 57 0.79 -6.76 -14.87
N LYS A 58 -0.05 -7.80 -15.00
CA LYS A 58 -1.00 -8.16 -13.94
C LYS A 58 -0.39 -9.01 -12.83
N LYS A 59 0.92 -9.15 -12.80
CA LYS A 59 1.61 -9.99 -11.82
C LYS A 59 1.27 -9.65 -10.38
N PHE A 60 1.17 -8.35 -10.06
CA PHE A 60 0.91 -7.90 -8.69
C PHE A 60 -0.55 -7.53 -8.45
N GLY A 61 -1.33 -7.38 -9.49
CA GLY A 61 -2.74 -7.01 -9.42
C GLY A 61 -3.17 -6.32 -10.69
N GLU A 62 -4.48 -6.13 -10.86
CA GLU A 62 -5.05 -5.55 -12.08
C GLU A 62 -4.91 -4.03 -12.13
N TYR A 63 -4.94 -3.39 -10.96
CA TYR A 63 -4.92 -1.93 -10.84
C TYR A 63 -3.95 -1.49 -9.77
N TYR A 64 -3.53 -0.25 -9.84
CA TYR A 64 -2.68 0.31 -8.78
C TYR A 64 -3.02 1.77 -8.53
N CYS A 65 -2.67 2.23 -7.34
CA CYS A 65 -2.68 3.63 -6.99
C CYS A 65 -1.48 3.92 -6.09
N SER A 66 -1.21 5.18 -5.88
CA SER A 66 -0.07 5.58 -5.05
C SER A 66 -0.53 6.55 -3.96
N TYR A 67 0.16 6.49 -2.83
CA TYR A 67 -0.08 7.33 -1.67
C TYR A 67 1.26 7.95 -1.24
N LYS A 68 1.33 9.28 -1.30
CA LYS A 68 2.54 9.99 -0.89
C LYS A 68 2.45 10.26 0.60
N ALA A 69 3.18 9.45 1.39
CA ALA A 69 3.15 9.56 2.84
C ALA A 69 3.92 10.79 3.33
N ASN A 70 5.01 11.14 2.65
CA ASN A 70 5.79 12.32 2.95
C ASN A 70 6.62 12.68 1.72
N ARG A 71 7.51 13.69 1.88
CA ARG A 71 8.30 14.21 0.76
C ARG A 71 9.12 13.13 0.05
N ASN A 72 9.60 12.14 0.80
CA ASN A 72 10.54 11.15 0.28
C ASN A 72 9.93 9.77 0.09
N THR A 73 8.72 9.53 0.55
CA THR A 73 8.15 8.19 0.56
C THR A 73 6.78 8.15 -0.11
N THR A 74 6.69 7.31 -1.14
CA THR A 74 5.45 7.04 -1.84
C THR A 74 5.16 5.55 -1.73
N TRP A 75 3.96 5.21 -1.26
CA TRP A 75 3.49 3.84 -1.19
C TRP A 75 2.70 3.51 -2.44
N TYR A 76 2.86 2.30 -2.93
CA TYR A 76 2.15 1.78 -4.08
C TYR A 76 1.31 0.61 -3.65
N ILE A 77 0.05 0.62 -4.05
CA ILE A 77 -0.92 -0.38 -3.63
C ILE A 77 -1.53 -0.96 -4.90
N THR A 78 -1.46 -2.27 -5.06
CA THR A 78 -2.10 -2.94 -6.18
C THR A 78 -3.31 -3.71 -5.68
N PHE A 79 -4.31 -3.81 -6.52
CA PHE A 79 -5.55 -4.46 -6.14
C PHE A 79 -6.27 -5.00 -7.37
N ASP A 80 -7.16 -5.94 -7.12
CA ASP A 80 -8.10 -6.44 -8.11
C ASP A 80 -9.47 -5.93 -7.77
N LYS A 81 -10.29 -5.70 -8.80
CA LYS A 81 -11.66 -5.28 -8.59
C LYS A 81 -12.59 -6.37 -9.11
N LYS A 82 -13.41 -6.93 -8.23
CA LYS A 82 -14.37 -7.99 -8.53
C LYS A 82 -15.75 -7.52 -8.09
N GLY A 83 -16.54 -6.99 -9.05
CA GLY A 83 -17.83 -6.41 -8.72
C GLY A 83 -17.66 -5.20 -7.80
N ASP A 84 -18.23 -5.29 -6.59
CA ASP A 84 -18.13 -4.23 -5.58
C ASP A 84 -16.98 -4.45 -4.60
N ARG A 85 -16.09 -5.42 -4.88
CA ARG A 85 -14.98 -5.75 -3.99
C ARG A 85 -13.67 -5.24 -4.55
N PHE A 86 -12.89 -4.60 -3.68
CA PHE A 86 -11.52 -4.17 -3.97
C PHE A 86 -10.60 -5.05 -3.13
N ILE A 87 -9.86 -5.92 -3.79
CA ILE A 87 -9.01 -6.91 -3.11
C ILE A 87 -7.57 -6.43 -3.21
N VAL A 88 -7.02 -5.95 -2.10
CA VAL A 88 -5.64 -5.43 -2.07
C VAL A 88 -4.68 -6.60 -2.11
N GLN A 89 -3.87 -6.66 -3.16
CA GLN A 89 -2.99 -7.78 -3.44
C GLN A 89 -1.57 -7.57 -2.92
N TYR A 90 -1.07 -6.32 -3.00
CA TYR A 90 0.33 -6.06 -2.72
C TYR A 90 0.52 -4.61 -2.31
N ILE A 91 1.49 -4.37 -1.44
CA ILE A 91 1.83 -3.01 -1.01
C ILE A 91 3.36 -2.93 -0.88
N THR A 92 3.92 -1.84 -1.37
CA THR A 92 5.34 -1.56 -1.23
C THR A 92 5.58 -0.05 -1.32
N ASN A 93 6.81 0.38 -1.07
CA ASN A 93 7.16 1.79 -1.23
C ASN A 93 8.45 1.92 -2.03
N ASN A 94 8.83 3.16 -2.33
CA ASN A 94 9.98 3.44 -3.19
C ASN A 94 11.33 3.20 -2.55
N HIS A 95 11.38 2.75 -1.30
CA HIS A 95 12.63 2.47 -0.59
C HIS A 95 12.94 0.98 -0.47
N THR A 96 12.04 0.09 -0.88
CA THR A 96 12.25 -1.34 -0.74
C THR A 96 13.16 -1.87 -1.84
N GLU A 97 13.81 -3.02 -1.57
CA GLU A 97 14.68 -3.64 -2.55
C GLU A 97 13.93 -4.09 -3.80
N GLU A 98 12.67 -4.51 -3.63
CA GLU A 98 11.86 -4.95 -4.77
C GLU A 98 11.28 -3.82 -5.60
N TYR A 99 11.41 -2.57 -5.16
CA TYR A 99 10.76 -1.44 -5.83
C TYR A 99 11.13 -1.30 -7.31
N PRO A 100 12.41 -1.38 -7.73
CA PRO A 100 12.73 -1.22 -9.15
C PRO A 100 12.04 -2.27 -10.02
N TYR A 101 12.00 -3.50 -9.55
CA TYR A 101 11.33 -4.57 -10.28
C TYR A 101 9.81 -4.36 -10.29
N PHE A 102 9.26 -4.04 -9.12
CA PHE A 102 7.83 -3.80 -8.97
C PHE A 102 7.34 -2.68 -9.89
N ILE A 103 8.01 -1.53 -9.85
CA ILE A 103 7.57 -0.37 -10.62
C ILE A 103 7.67 -0.63 -12.12
N SER A 104 8.66 -1.40 -12.55
CA SER A 104 8.81 -1.75 -13.94
C SER A 104 7.65 -2.59 -14.44
N LYS A 105 7.03 -3.38 -13.56
CA LYS A 105 5.90 -4.24 -13.93
C LYS A 105 4.58 -3.49 -13.97
N ILE A 106 4.38 -2.53 -13.09
CA ILE A 106 3.08 -1.87 -13.02
C ILE A 106 2.97 -0.65 -13.95
N GLN A 107 4.07 -0.03 -14.35
CA GLN A 107 4.06 1.21 -15.12
C GLN A 107 4.47 1.06 -16.58
N GLN A 108 4.79 -0.11 -17.03
CA GLN A 108 5.18 -0.28 -18.43
C GLN A 108 4.03 -0.67 -19.33
#